data_bb5e007724aa0cff00fe54aa7b33fac7
#
_entry.id   bb5e007724aa0cff00fe54aa7b33fac7
#
_cell.length_a   1.000
_cell.length_b   1.000
_cell.length_c   1.000
_cell.angle_alpha   90.00
_cell.angle_beta   90.00
_cell.angle_gamma   90.00
#
_symmetry.space_group_name_H-M   'P 1'
#
loop_
_entity.id
_entity.type
_entity.pdbx_description
1 polymer ?
#
loop_
_entity_poly.entity_id
_entity_poly.type
_entity_poly.pdbx_seq_one_letter_code
_entity_poly.pdbx_strand_id
1 'polypeptide(L)'
;LSVLLCGYGWFAGIPEGETNNAELIARALDGETLVCGDVRAAVRGMTMPVLWRGAFEPVQAAIDAQKPDLVLALGTDARAGALRPEPFGVNWRRGRDAGDTPEENSPIFSGEAEWLRGTLPYAQMVRAMLAAGVPARLGALTPAPADAPLTVQSTTGMYLCNYMTYRLAKLSRETGLR
;
A
#
# COMPACT_ATOMS: atom_id res chain seq x y z
N LEU A 1 -19.35 -5.62 5.51
CA LEU A 1 -18.07 -5.72 4.82
C LEU A 1 -16.99 -6.15 5.80
N SER A 2 -15.97 -6.87 5.32
CA SER A 2 -14.74 -7.19 6.03
C SER A 2 -13.56 -6.47 5.36
N VAL A 3 -12.73 -5.82 6.17
CA VAL A 3 -11.58 -5.04 5.71
C VAL A 3 -10.32 -5.58 6.35
N LEU A 4 -9.33 -5.95 5.54
CA LEU A 4 -7.97 -6.19 5.98
C LEU A 4 -7.17 -4.90 5.83
N LEU A 5 -6.72 -4.35 6.96
CA LEU A 5 -5.94 -3.11 7.02
C LEU A 5 -4.49 -3.42 7.38
N CYS A 6 -3.58 -3.21 6.45
CA CYS A 6 -2.17 -3.55 6.60
C CYS A 6 -1.34 -2.27 6.75
N GLY A 7 -0.65 -2.09 7.87
CA GLY A 7 0.24 -0.96 8.11
C GLY A 7 1.71 -1.40 8.14
N TYR A 8 2.61 -0.68 7.45
CA TYR A 8 4.03 -0.94 7.55
C TYR A 8 4.56 -0.57 8.95
N GLY A 9 5.38 -1.46 9.51
CA GLY A 9 6.10 -1.26 10.74
C GLY A 9 7.26 -0.28 10.61
N TRP A 10 8.16 -0.32 11.58
CA TRP A 10 9.31 0.57 11.66
C TRP A 10 10.30 0.35 10.49
N PHE A 11 10.94 1.43 10.03
CA PHE A 11 12.08 1.44 9.11
C PHE A 11 12.99 2.64 9.43
N ALA A 12 14.20 2.66 8.89
CA ALA A 12 15.23 3.67 9.21
C ALA A 12 14.84 5.14 8.90
N GLY A 13 13.71 5.38 8.21
CA GLY A 13 13.12 6.72 8.02
C GLY A 13 12.22 7.18 9.17
N ILE A 14 11.99 6.34 10.18
CA ILE A 14 11.24 6.66 11.41
C ILE A 14 12.27 6.81 12.55
N PRO A 15 12.23 7.88 13.37
CA PRO A 15 13.13 8.03 14.48
C PRO A 15 13.13 6.80 15.40
N GLU A 16 14.30 6.52 15.99
CA GLU A 16 14.42 5.40 16.92
C GLU A 16 13.52 5.61 18.15
N GLY A 17 12.77 4.58 18.53
CA GLY A 17 11.80 4.63 19.62
C GLY A 17 10.42 5.14 19.21
N GLU A 18 10.24 5.62 17.96
CA GLU A 18 8.93 5.99 17.43
C GLU A 18 8.29 4.85 16.63
N THR A 19 6.96 4.82 16.60
CA THR A 19 6.19 3.85 15.83
C THR A 19 5.72 4.47 14.52
N ASN A 20 5.75 3.71 13.44
CA ASN A 20 5.24 4.15 12.15
C ASN A 20 3.72 4.44 12.23
N ASN A 21 3.29 5.61 11.75
CA ASN A 21 1.87 5.99 11.74
C ASN A 21 0.98 4.97 11.02
N ALA A 22 1.48 4.32 9.99
CA ALA A 22 0.76 3.26 9.29
C ALA A 22 0.47 2.06 10.20
N GLU A 23 1.45 1.67 11.01
CA GLU A 23 1.29 0.62 12.03
C GLU A 23 0.32 1.04 13.14
N LEU A 24 0.45 2.28 13.64
CA LEU A 24 -0.43 2.80 14.69
C LEU A 24 -1.90 2.77 14.24
N ILE A 25 -2.19 3.20 13.01
CA ILE A 25 -3.55 3.18 12.46
C ILE A 25 -4.07 1.75 12.33
N ALA A 26 -3.26 0.83 11.79
CA ALA A 26 -3.66 -0.56 11.63
C ALA A 26 -3.97 -1.22 12.99
N ARG A 27 -3.15 -0.99 13.99
CA ARG A 27 -3.36 -1.49 15.36
C ARG A 27 -4.57 -0.87 16.05
N ALA A 28 -4.75 0.45 15.90
CA ALA A 28 -5.86 1.17 16.54
C ALA A 28 -7.23 0.74 16.00
N LEU A 29 -7.28 0.30 14.75
CA LEU A 29 -8.54 -0.12 14.10
C LEU A 29 -8.72 -1.64 14.10
N ASP A 30 -7.77 -2.42 14.60
CA ASP A 30 -7.93 -3.89 14.68
C ASP A 30 -9.06 -4.28 15.62
N GLY A 31 -10.00 -5.09 15.13
CA GLY A 31 -11.19 -5.54 15.85
C GLY A 31 -12.35 -4.53 15.83
N GLU A 32 -12.14 -3.32 15.31
CA GLU A 32 -13.18 -2.29 15.25
C GLU A 32 -14.25 -2.59 14.17
N THR A 33 -15.43 -2.04 14.38
CA THR A 33 -16.49 -1.99 13.36
C THR A 33 -16.78 -0.55 13.00
N LEU A 34 -16.39 -0.15 11.80
CA LEU A 34 -16.69 1.18 11.27
C LEU A 34 -18.11 1.21 10.72
N VAL A 35 -18.84 2.29 11.00
CA VAL A 35 -20.22 2.49 10.53
C VAL A 35 -20.29 3.76 9.70
N CYS A 36 -20.81 3.64 8.46
CA CYS A 36 -21.05 4.77 7.58
C CYS A 36 -22.43 4.61 6.92
N GLY A 37 -23.43 5.36 7.38
CA GLY A 37 -24.81 5.14 7.00
C GLY A 37 -25.26 3.72 7.37
N ASP A 38 -25.78 2.98 6.41
CA ASP A 38 -26.21 1.58 6.56
C ASP A 38 -25.07 0.57 6.39
N VAL A 39 -23.87 1.03 6.02
CA VAL A 39 -22.72 0.15 5.80
C VAL A 39 -21.96 -0.06 7.12
N ARG A 40 -21.74 -1.34 7.45
CA ARG A 40 -20.87 -1.76 8.55
C ARG A 40 -19.64 -2.48 7.99
N ALA A 41 -18.45 -2.10 8.44
CA ALA A 41 -17.18 -2.67 8.00
C ALA A 41 -16.39 -3.16 9.22
N ALA A 42 -16.27 -4.47 9.38
CA ALA A 42 -15.40 -5.08 10.40
C ALA A 42 -13.95 -5.00 9.93
N VAL A 43 -13.08 -4.42 10.73
CA VAL A 43 -11.67 -4.22 10.41
C VAL A 43 -10.80 -5.25 11.11
N ARG A 44 -9.89 -5.84 10.36
CA ARG A 44 -8.75 -6.62 10.89
C ARG A 44 -7.48 -5.89 10.52
N GLY A 45 -6.79 -5.40 11.55
CA GLY A 45 -5.53 -4.69 11.43
C GLY A 45 -4.33 -5.64 11.51
N MET A 46 -3.30 -5.41 10.69
CA MET A 46 -2.04 -6.12 10.82
C MET A 46 -0.85 -5.22 10.52
N THR A 47 0.28 -5.52 11.16
CA THR A 47 1.56 -4.89 10.88
C THR A 47 2.32 -5.70 9.84
N MET A 48 2.83 -5.02 8.80
CA MET A 48 3.70 -5.62 7.78
C MET A 48 5.16 -5.30 8.08
N PRO A 49 6.08 -6.26 7.95
CA PRO A 49 7.50 -5.96 8.04
C PRO A 49 7.96 -5.13 6.84
N VAL A 50 8.93 -4.25 7.05
CA VAL A 50 9.54 -3.43 5.99
C VAL A 50 10.69 -4.21 5.35
N LEU A 51 10.37 -5.34 4.73
CA LEU A 51 11.31 -6.30 4.13
C LEU A 51 10.89 -6.65 2.70
N TRP A 52 11.85 -6.77 1.78
CA TRP A 52 11.57 -7.24 0.42
C TRP A 52 11.07 -8.68 0.39
N ARG A 53 11.64 -9.51 1.26
CA ARG A 53 11.19 -10.88 1.49
C ARG A 53 10.47 -10.93 2.82
N GLY A 54 9.21 -11.35 2.78
CA GLY A 54 8.37 -11.46 3.97
C GLY A 54 7.34 -10.34 4.17
N ALA A 55 7.32 -9.27 3.35
CA ALA A 55 6.30 -8.23 3.47
C ALA A 55 4.94 -8.67 2.94
N PHE A 56 4.91 -9.38 1.81
CA PHE A 56 3.65 -9.75 1.14
C PHE A 56 3.08 -11.09 1.62
N GLU A 57 3.91 -12.03 1.96
CA GLU A 57 3.50 -13.39 2.34
C GLU A 57 2.53 -13.42 3.53
N PRO A 58 2.73 -12.64 4.63
CA PRO A 58 1.73 -12.55 5.69
C PRO A 58 0.41 -11.92 5.25
N VAL A 59 0.44 -10.94 4.34
CA VAL A 59 -0.76 -10.31 3.77
C VAL A 59 -1.53 -11.33 2.93
N GLN A 60 -0.84 -12.08 2.07
CA GLN A 60 -1.44 -13.15 1.27
C GLN A 60 -2.08 -14.21 2.18
N ALA A 61 -1.37 -14.67 3.21
CA ALA A 61 -1.91 -15.65 4.16
C ALA A 61 -3.16 -15.12 4.89
N ALA A 62 -3.17 -13.85 5.29
CA ALA A 62 -4.33 -13.21 5.91
C ALA A 62 -5.51 -13.10 4.92
N ILE A 63 -5.27 -12.75 3.66
CA ILE A 63 -6.29 -12.72 2.60
C ILE A 63 -6.89 -14.12 2.41
N ASP A 64 -6.05 -15.14 2.32
CA ASP A 64 -6.49 -16.52 2.09
C ASP A 64 -7.30 -17.07 3.25
N ALA A 65 -6.95 -16.74 4.49
CA ALA A 65 -7.63 -17.18 5.69
C ALA A 65 -8.95 -16.43 5.94
N GLN A 66 -8.98 -15.11 5.73
CA GLN A 66 -10.09 -14.24 6.14
C GLN A 66 -11.05 -13.91 4.99
N LYS A 67 -10.61 -14.07 3.73
CA LYS A 67 -11.39 -13.72 2.53
C LYS A 67 -12.03 -12.32 2.63
N PRO A 68 -11.24 -11.25 2.88
CA PRO A 68 -11.79 -9.92 3.08
C PRO A 68 -12.46 -9.39 1.80
N ASP A 69 -13.49 -8.54 1.97
CA ASP A 69 -14.10 -7.81 0.85
C ASP A 69 -13.17 -6.73 0.31
N LEU A 70 -12.26 -6.22 1.15
CA LEU A 70 -11.38 -5.09 0.87
C LEU A 70 -10.05 -5.24 1.58
N VAL A 71 -8.95 -4.94 0.86
CA VAL A 71 -7.60 -4.84 1.41
C VAL A 71 -7.07 -3.43 1.25
N LEU A 72 -6.65 -2.81 2.35
CA LEU A 72 -5.99 -1.51 2.37
C LEU A 72 -4.59 -1.63 2.93
N ALA A 73 -3.58 -1.26 2.14
CA ALA A 73 -2.20 -1.16 2.61
C ALA A 73 -1.85 0.32 2.89
N LEU A 74 -1.30 0.58 4.06
CA LEU A 74 -0.88 1.90 4.52
C LEU A 74 0.64 1.99 4.56
N GLY A 75 1.16 3.11 4.07
CA GLY A 75 2.56 3.48 4.18
C GLY A 75 2.70 4.92 4.68
N THR A 76 3.89 5.29 5.14
CA THR A 76 4.21 6.64 5.59
C THR A 76 5.20 7.29 4.63
N ASP A 77 4.87 8.49 4.18
CA ASP A 77 5.80 9.43 3.55
C ASP A 77 5.92 10.64 4.49
N ALA A 78 7.04 10.75 5.19
CA ALA A 78 7.28 11.81 6.18
C ALA A 78 7.26 13.23 5.58
N ARG A 79 7.32 13.35 4.25
CA ARG A 79 7.26 14.64 3.53
C ARG A 79 5.88 14.95 2.97
N ALA A 80 4.93 14.02 3.09
CA ALA A 80 3.59 14.22 2.56
C ALA A 80 2.78 15.17 3.45
N GLY A 81 2.33 16.29 2.90
CA GLY A 81 1.38 17.20 3.57
C GLY A 81 -0.09 16.82 3.40
N ALA A 82 -0.40 15.66 2.81
CA ALA A 82 -1.76 15.19 2.54
C ALA A 82 -1.80 13.67 2.44
N LEU A 83 -2.95 13.06 2.74
CA LEU A 83 -3.19 11.66 2.42
C LEU A 83 -3.20 11.46 0.90
N ARG A 84 -2.64 10.35 0.46
CA ARG A 84 -2.52 10.07 -0.96
C ARG A 84 -2.93 8.63 -1.28
N PRO A 85 -4.22 8.41 -1.65
CA PRO A 85 -4.61 7.15 -2.26
C PRO A 85 -3.81 6.90 -3.55
N GLU A 86 -3.11 5.78 -3.60
CA GLU A 86 -2.16 5.43 -4.66
C GLU A 86 -2.76 4.36 -5.58
N PRO A 87 -3.32 4.75 -6.74
CA PRO A 87 -4.00 3.78 -7.62
C PRO A 87 -3.03 2.92 -8.43
N PHE A 88 -1.74 3.30 -8.55
CA PHE A 88 -0.81 2.66 -9.46
C PHE A 88 0.42 2.12 -8.76
N GLY A 89 0.74 0.86 -9.03
CA GLY A 89 2.04 0.27 -8.76
C GLY A 89 2.81 0.04 -10.05
N VAL A 90 4.13 0.29 -10.06
CA VAL A 90 5.03 0.00 -11.17
C VAL A 90 5.81 -1.29 -10.90
N ASN A 91 6.11 -2.04 -11.96
CA ASN A 91 6.79 -3.35 -11.88
C ASN A 91 8.30 -3.20 -11.65
N TRP A 92 8.66 -2.46 -10.62
CA TRP A 92 10.05 -2.27 -10.22
C TRP A 92 10.16 -2.11 -8.72
N ARG A 93 11.23 -2.67 -8.15
CA ARG A 93 11.60 -2.49 -6.75
C ARG A 93 13.00 -1.93 -6.67
N ARG A 94 13.20 -0.95 -5.80
CA ARG A 94 14.47 -0.26 -5.64
C ARG A 94 14.69 0.16 -4.20
N GLY A 95 15.91 -0.06 -3.72
CA GLY A 95 16.37 0.38 -2.41
C GLY A 95 16.64 -0.77 -1.44
N ARG A 96 17.17 -0.43 -0.28
CA ARG A 96 17.47 -1.34 0.82
C ARG A 96 16.28 -1.38 1.78
N ASP A 97 15.87 -2.56 2.22
CA ASP A 97 14.83 -2.73 3.23
C ASP A 97 15.36 -2.52 4.67
N ALA A 98 14.52 -2.78 5.67
CA ALA A 98 14.90 -2.63 7.09
C ALA A 98 15.71 -3.81 7.64
N GLY A 99 15.95 -4.85 6.84
CA GLY A 99 16.77 -6.01 7.18
C GLY A 99 18.16 -5.93 6.57
N ASP A 100 18.90 -7.04 6.69
CA ASP A 100 20.26 -7.18 6.14
C ASP A 100 20.29 -7.68 4.69
N THR A 101 19.20 -7.44 3.93
CA THR A 101 19.14 -7.86 2.53
C THR A 101 19.94 -6.89 1.64
N PRO A 102 20.52 -7.39 0.53
CA PRO A 102 21.14 -6.51 -0.46
C PRO A 102 20.14 -5.49 -1.01
N GLU A 103 20.64 -4.35 -1.46
CA GLU A 103 19.83 -3.35 -2.15
C GLU A 103 19.20 -3.95 -3.40
N GLU A 104 17.88 -3.81 -3.52
CA GLU A 104 17.14 -4.26 -4.70
C GLU A 104 17.16 -3.17 -5.79
N ASN A 105 17.26 -3.61 -7.04
CA ASN A 105 17.08 -2.77 -8.23
C ASN A 105 16.69 -3.68 -9.41
N SER A 106 15.43 -4.16 -9.40
CA SER A 106 14.99 -5.18 -10.34
C SER A 106 13.46 -5.16 -10.53
N PRO A 107 12.94 -5.80 -11.58
CA PRO A 107 11.50 -6.01 -11.71
C PRO A 107 10.93 -6.78 -10.50
N ILE A 108 9.69 -6.47 -10.13
CA ILE A 108 8.93 -7.26 -9.14
C ILE A 108 8.62 -8.65 -9.73
N PHE A 109 8.16 -8.66 -10.98
CA PHE A 109 7.91 -9.88 -11.76
C PHE A 109 8.49 -9.72 -13.17
N SER A 110 9.27 -10.69 -13.61
CA SER A 110 9.82 -10.70 -14.96
C SER A 110 8.72 -10.95 -15.98
N GLY A 111 8.70 -10.18 -17.08
CA GLY A 111 7.76 -10.37 -18.19
C GLY A 111 6.33 -9.88 -17.94
N GLU A 112 6.05 -9.31 -16.78
CA GLU A 112 4.73 -8.76 -16.45
C GLU A 112 4.59 -7.29 -16.88
N ALA A 113 3.35 -6.78 -16.85
CA ALA A 113 3.03 -5.42 -17.22
C ALA A 113 3.86 -4.40 -16.43
N GLU A 114 4.31 -3.33 -17.10
CA GLU A 114 5.14 -2.28 -16.50
C GLU A 114 4.46 -1.60 -15.30
N TRP A 115 3.16 -1.46 -15.33
CA TRP A 115 2.36 -0.93 -14.22
C TRP A 115 0.99 -1.61 -14.14
N LEU A 116 0.42 -1.59 -12.94
CA LEU A 116 -0.92 -2.07 -12.66
C LEU A 116 -1.70 -1.02 -11.89
N ARG A 117 -3.03 -1.02 -12.10
CA ARG A 117 -3.96 -0.18 -11.36
C ARG A 117 -4.77 -1.05 -10.41
N GLY A 118 -4.87 -0.63 -9.15
CA GLY A 118 -5.77 -1.23 -8.17
C GLY A 118 -7.24 -0.93 -8.50
N THR A 119 -8.14 -1.64 -7.83
CA THR A 119 -9.59 -1.66 -8.10
C THR A 119 -10.41 -0.75 -7.20
N LEU A 120 -9.79 -0.10 -6.21
CA LEU A 120 -10.49 0.77 -5.28
C LEU A 120 -11.09 2.02 -5.96
N PRO A 121 -12.14 2.62 -5.40
CA PRO A 121 -12.74 3.84 -5.91
C PRO A 121 -11.94 5.09 -5.49
N TYR A 122 -10.68 5.17 -5.89
CA TYR A 122 -9.69 6.16 -5.43
C TYR A 122 -10.17 7.62 -5.49
N ALA A 123 -10.87 8.00 -6.56
CA ALA A 123 -11.39 9.36 -6.70
C ALA A 123 -12.49 9.66 -5.65
N GLN A 124 -13.34 8.67 -5.33
CA GLN A 124 -14.32 8.81 -4.26
C GLN A 124 -13.65 8.87 -2.89
N MET A 125 -12.58 8.09 -2.67
CA MET A 125 -11.80 8.15 -1.43
C MET A 125 -11.23 9.56 -1.20
N VAL A 126 -10.61 10.17 -2.21
CA VAL A 126 -10.10 11.55 -2.13
C VAL A 126 -11.22 12.55 -1.82
N ARG A 127 -12.37 12.43 -2.51
CA ARG A 127 -13.52 13.32 -2.23
C ARG A 127 -14.04 13.18 -0.80
N ALA A 128 -14.14 11.95 -0.30
CA ALA A 128 -14.59 11.68 1.07
C ALA A 128 -13.62 12.26 2.12
N MET A 129 -12.32 12.10 1.91
CA MET A 129 -11.28 12.68 2.78
C MET A 129 -11.37 14.22 2.81
N LEU A 130 -11.47 14.85 1.63
CA LEU A 130 -11.61 16.31 1.54
C LEU A 130 -12.91 16.81 2.18
N ALA A 131 -14.02 16.10 2.01
CA ALA A 131 -15.29 16.43 2.66
C ALA A 131 -15.24 16.30 4.20
N ALA A 132 -14.38 15.41 4.70
CA ALA A 132 -14.10 15.27 6.13
C ALA A 132 -13.05 16.28 6.66
N GLY A 133 -12.62 17.24 5.84
CA GLY A 133 -11.60 18.24 6.21
C GLY A 133 -10.17 17.70 6.23
N VAL A 134 -9.93 16.49 5.70
CA VAL A 134 -8.60 15.88 5.65
C VAL A 134 -7.94 16.20 4.31
N PRO A 135 -6.77 16.85 4.30
CA PRO A 135 -6.04 17.12 3.07
C PRO A 135 -5.75 15.80 2.32
N ALA A 136 -6.18 15.73 1.07
CA ALA A 136 -5.99 14.53 0.25
C ALA A 136 -5.76 14.87 -1.21
N ARG A 137 -4.98 14.04 -1.90
CA ARG A 137 -4.74 14.13 -3.35
C ARG A 137 -4.60 12.73 -3.95
N LEU A 138 -4.99 12.60 -5.21
CA LEU A 138 -4.85 11.32 -5.92
C LEU A 138 -3.40 11.09 -6.35
N GLY A 139 -2.89 9.89 -6.16
CA GLY A 139 -1.65 9.44 -6.76
C GLY A 139 -1.77 9.29 -8.28
N ALA A 140 -0.64 9.38 -8.99
CA ALA A 140 -0.61 9.43 -10.45
C ALA A 140 0.56 8.62 -11.03
N LEU A 141 0.46 8.31 -12.32
CA LEU A 141 1.59 7.97 -13.18
C LEU A 141 2.06 9.21 -13.93
N THR A 142 3.38 9.35 -14.06
CA THR A 142 4.02 10.37 -14.87
C THR A 142 5.11 9.72 -15.73
N PRO A 143 5.53 10.35 -16.85
CA PRO A 143 6.69 9.87 -17.59
C PRO A 143 7.91 9.74 -16.68
N ALA A 144 8.64 8.66 -16.83
CA ALA A 144 9.90 8.44 -16.13
C ALA A 144 11.05 9.20 -16.82
N PRO A 145 12.15 9.51 -16.11
CA PRO A 145 13.37 10.00 -16.74
C PRO A 145 13.87 9.03 -17.82
N ALA A 146 14.60 9.55 -18.82
CA ALA A 146 15.05 8.77 -19.98
C ALA A 146 16.01 7.63 -19.63
N ASP A 147 16.72 7.75 -18.51
CA ASP A 147 17.64 6.75 -17.96
C ASP A 147 17.00 5.80 -16.95
N ALA A 148 15.69 5.93 -16.70
CA ALA A 148 14.98 5.06 -15.79
C ALA A 148 14.74 3.66 -16.39
N PRO A 149 14.61 2.62 -15.56
CA PRO A 149 14.34 1.26 -16.02
C PRO A 149 12.93 1.05 -16.57
N LEU A 150 12.05 2.03 -16.40
CA LEU A 150 10.64 2.02 -16.81
C LEU A 150 10.33 3.29 -17.61
N THR A 151 9.27 3.24 -18.42
CA THR A 151 8.77 4.41 -19.19
C THR A 151 7.91 5.35 -18.35
N VAL A 152 7.36 4.85 -17.24
CA VAL A 152 6.56 5.61 -16.29
C VAL A 152 7.06 5.44 -14.87
N GLN A 153 6.75 6.41 -14.02
CA GLN A 153 6.92 6.34 -12.58
C GLN A 153 5.61 6.63 -11.87
N SER A 154 5.41 5.98 -10.73
CA SER A 154 4.26 6.22 -9.85
C SER A 154 4.64 7.18 -8.73
N THR A 155 3.67 7.95 -8.25
CA THR A 155 3.81 8.74 -7.01
C THR A 155 4.12 7.88 -5.77
N THR A 156 3.81 6.57 -5.82
CA THR A 156 4.19 5.59 -4.79
C THR A 156 5.71 5.35 -4.73
N GLY A 157 6.45 5.75 -5.78
CA GLY A 157 7.87 5.48 -5.93
C GLY A 157 8.17 4.06 -6.37
N MET A 158 9.30 3.49 -5.92
CA MET A 158 9.75 2.13 -6.27
C MET A 158 10.14 1.30 -5.03
N TYR A 159 9.80 1.78 -3.85
CA TYR A 159 10.11 1.09 -2.59
C TYR A 159 8.97 0.13 -2.17
N LEU A 160 8.96 -0.31 -0.94
CA LEU A 160 8.02 -1.33 -0.43
C LEU A 160 6.54 -0.95 -0.55
N CYS A 161 6.19 0.35 -0.47
CA CYS A 161 4.81 0.79 -0.74
C CYS A 161 4.40 0.45 -2.18
N ASN A 162 5.28 0.73 -3.16
CA ASN A 162 5.06 0.36 -4.55
C ASN A 162 4.99 -1.17 -4.74
N TYR A 163 5.92 -1.89 -4.12
CA TYR A 163 5.94 -3.36 -4.17
C TYR A 163 4.59 -3.95 -3.71
N MET A 164 4.06 -3.47 -2.59
CA MET A 164 2.76 -3.89 -2.07
C MET A 164 1.62 -3.50 -3.01
N THR A 165 1.61 -2.25 -3.49
CA THR A 165 0.58 -1.75 -4.43
C THR A 165 0.55 -2.59 -5.70
N TYR A 166 1.71 -2.89 -6.29
CA TYR A 166 1.79 -3.71 -7.50
C TYR A 166 1.31 -5.14 -7.25
N ARG A 167 1.73 -5.77 -6.16
CA ARG A 167 1.35 -7.15 -5.82
C ARG A 167 -0.14 -7.28 -5.50
N LEU A 168 -0.72 -6.35 -4.76
CA LEU A 168 -2.16 -6.31 -4.49
C LEU A 168 -2.97 -6.06 -5.76
N ALA A 169 -2.52 -5.16 -6.64
CA ALA A 169 -3.18 -4.91 -7.92
C ALA A 169 -3.13 -6.15 -8.84
N LYS A 170 -2.02 -6.90 -8.83
CA LYS A 170 -1.91 -8.16 -9.56
C LYS A 170 -2.87 -9.21 -8.98
N LEU A 171 -2.84 -9.43 -7.67
CA LEU A 171 -3.72 -10.36 -7.00
C LEU A 171 -5.20 -10.03 -7.25
N SER A 172 -5.56 -8.75 -7.18
CA SER A 172 -6.91 -8.26 -7.46
C SER A 172 -7.40 -8.61 -8.88
N ARG A 173 -6.52 -8.50 -9.89
CA ARG A 173 -6.84 -8.91 -11.26
C ARG A 173 -7.06 -10.42 -11.40
N GLU A 174 -6.31 -11.20 -10.67
CA GLU A 174 -6.35 -12.67 -10.74
C GLU A 174 -7.54 -13.26 -9.98
N THR A 175 -7.95 -12.62 -8.88
CA THR A 175 -8.95 -13.18 -7.94
C THR A 175 -10.24 -12.38 -7.83
N GLY A 176 -10.29 -11.15 -8.36
CA GLY A 176 -11.40 -10.22 -8.19
C GLY A 176 -11.44 -9.52 -6.80
N LEU A 177 -10.42 -9.69 -5.97
CA LEU A 177 -10.27 -9.00 -4.67
C LEU A 177 -10.23 -7.47 -4.87
N ARG A 178 -10.79 -6.72 -3.92
CA ARG A 178 -10.77 -5.25 -3.89
C ARG A 178 -9.85 -4.70 -2.83
#